data_89cf6622ecd67b3119e31f1ba9054d2e
#
_entry.id   89cf6622ecd67b3119e31f1ba9054d2e
#
_cell.length_a   1.000
_cell.length_b   1.000
_cell.length_c   1.000
_cell.angle_alpha   90.00
_cell.angle_beta   90.00
_cell.angle_gamma   90.00
#
_symmetry.space_group_name_H-M   'P 1'
#
loop_
_entity.id
_entity.type
_entity.pdbx_description
1 polymer ?
#
loop_
_entity_poly.entity_id
_entity_poly.type
_entity_poly.pdbx_seq_one_letter_code
_entity_poly.pdbx_strand_id
1 'polypeptide(L)'
;MHGSITHLLVNMFVLFIFGTYLERIVGSKNYLLIFLTSGIVGNLAYILYAYLTGDYAPSVGASGAIFGVMGALAILAPHLRVVVFPLPVPISIKLAVIIFALIDLILLPYTSKTGIAHITHLAGLITGLILGKMLRDKIYSIYY
;
A
#
# COMPACT_ATOMS: atom_id res chain seq x y z
N MET A 1 15.41 -0.74 4.24
CA MET A 1 16.35 -1.54 3.43
C MET A 1 15.55 -2.45 2.54
N HIS A 2 16.08 -2.92 1.39
CA HIS A 2 15.38 -3.82 0.47
C HIS A 2 16.11 -5.16 0.45
N GLY A 3 15.36 -6.28 0.41
CA GLY A 3 15.93 -7.63 0.51
C GLY A 3 16.73 -8.06 -0.72
N SER A 4 16.50 -7.39 -1.87
CA SER A 4 17.24 -7.60 -3.12
C SER A 4 17.15 -6.37 -4.02
N ILE A 5 18.04 -6.28 -5.01
CA ILE A 5 18.00 -5.22 -6.04
C ILE A 5 16.67 -5.29 -6.81
N THR A 6 16.21 -6.48 -7.16
CA THR A 6 14.92 -6.68 -7.84
C THR A 6 13.76 -6.14 -7.00
N HIS A 7 13.73 -6.42 -5.70
CA HIS A 7 12.72 -5.91 -4.78
C HIS A 7 12.74 -4.37 -4.70
N LEU A 8 13.94 -3.77 -4.66
CA LEU A 8 14.10 -2.32 -4.72
C LEU A 8 13.53 -1.75 -6.02
N LEU A 9 13.94 -2.30 -7.17
CA LEU A 9 13.51 -1.82 -8.48
C LEU A 9 12.00 -1.92 -8.66
N VAL A 10 11.38 -3.02 -8.26
CA VAL A 10 9.92 -3.19 -8.31
C VAL A 10 9.22 -2.16 -7.44
N ASN A 11 9.66 -1.97 -6.18
CA ASN A 11 9.09 -0.95 -5.31
C ASN A 11 9.22 0.46 -5.90
N MET A 12 10.38 0.81 -6.45
CA MET A 12 10.59 2.13 -7.06
C MET A 12 9.73 2.33 -8.32
N PHE A 13 9.60 1.29 -9.15
CA PHE A 13 8.75 1.33 -10.34
C PHE A 13 7.28 1.52 -9.98
N VAL A 14 6.76 0.73 -9.04
CA VAL A 14 5.38 0.83 -8.57
C VAL A 14 5.13 2.20 -7.91
N LEU A 15 6.06 2.66 -7.07
CA LEU A 15 5.97 3.98 -6.45
C LEU A 15 6.00 5.11 -7.47
N PHE A 16 6.85 5.02 -8.49
CA PHE A 16 6.93 6.02 -9.56
C PHE A 16 5.59 6.15 -10.28
N ILE A 17 4.97 5.03 -10.65
CA ILE A 17 3.68 5.06 -11.37
C ILE A 17 2.56 5.56 -10.45
N PHE A 18 2.30 4.85 -9.34
CA PHE A 18 1.15 5.15 -8.48
C PHE A 18 1.36 6.40 -7.64
N GLY A 19 2.58 6.64 -7.18
CA GLY A 19 2.93 7.83 -6.41
C GLY A 19 2.76 9.10 -7.22
N THR A 20 3.27 9.14 -8.46
CA THR A 20 3.11 10.28 -9.36
C THR A 20 1.63 10.53 -9.67
N TYR A 21 0.86 9.46 -9.86
CA TYR A 21 -0.58 9.60 -10.13
C TYR A 21 -1.33 10.15 -8.91
N LEU A 22 -1.06 9.61 -7.72
CA LEU A 22 -1.67 10.10 -6.48
C LEU A 22 -1.28 11.56 -6.20
N GLU A 23 0.01 11.89 -6.33
CA GLU A 23 0.51 13.24 -6.10
C GLU A 23 -0.18 14.28 -6.98
N ARG A 24 -0.46 13.96 -8.24
CA ARG A 24 -1.22 14.83 -9.15
C ARG A 24 -2.65 15.07 -8.70
N ILE A 25 -3.28 14.10 -8.02
CA ILE A 25 -4.65 14.23 -7.51
C ILE A 25 -4.70 15.06 -6.22
N VAL A 26 -3.79 14.77 -5.27
CA VAL A 26 -3.90 15.29 -3.90
C VAL A 26 -2.87 16.37 -3.55
N GLY A 27 -1.89 16.59 -4.42
CA GLY A 27 -0.75 17.47 -4.19
C GLY A 27 0.35 16.83 -3.33
N SER A 28 1.57 17.37 -3.42
CA SER A 28 2.78 16.80 -2.80
C SER A 28 2.68 16.64 -1.28
N LYS A 29 2.06 17.60 -0.58
CA LYS A 29 1.90 17.54 0.88
C LYS A 29 1.04 16.35 1.33
N ASN A 30 -0.12 16.18 0.71
CA ASN A 30 -1.03 15.08 1.05
C ASN A 30 -0.46 13.72 0.59
N TYR A 31 0.21 13.69 -0.56
CA TYR A 31 0.93 12.51 -1.02
C TYR A 31 1.98 12.04 0.00
N LEU A 32 2.85 12.96 0.45
CA LEU A 32 3.86 12.66 1.46
C LEU A 32 3.24 12.22 2.79
N LEU A 33 2.15 12.87 3.20
CA LEU A 33 1.42 12.48 4.41
C LEU A 33 0.92 11.02 4.30
N ILE A 34 0.26 10.67 3.20
CA ILE A 34 -0.22 9.30 2.97
C ILE A 34 0.94 8.31 2.97
N PHE A 35 1.99 8.59 2.19
CA PHE A 35 3.14 7.71 2.05
C PHE A 35 3.84 7.46 3.39
N LEU A 36 4.20 8.52 4.10
CA LEU A 36 4.93 8.40 5.37
C LEU A 36 4.07 7.77 6.47
N THR A 37 2.82 8.22 6.62
CA THR A 37 1.93 7.68 7.65
C THR A 37 1.65 6.19 7.42
N SER A 38 1.38 5.79 6.18
CA SER A 38 1.14 4.37 5.83
C SER A 38 2.37 3.51 6.09
N GLY A 39 3.57 4.04 5.80
CA GLY A 39 4.82 3.34 6.09
C GLY A 39 5.08 3.18 7.59
N ILE A 40 4.85 4.23 8.37
CA ILE A 40 5.02 4.20 9.84
C ILE A 40 4.02 3.24 10.47
N VAL A 41 2.72 3.37 10.14
CA VAL A 41 1.67 2.49 10.68
C VAL A 41 1.92 1.04 10.28
N GLY A 42 2.32 0.78 9.04
CA GLY A 42 2.69 -0.56 8.58
C GLY A 42 3.81 -1.17 9.40
N ASN A 43 4.88 -0.41 9.65
CA ASN A 43 6.00 -0.89 10.46
C ASN A 43 5.63 -1.09 11.93
N LEU A 44 4.81 -0.21 12.53
CA LEU A 44 4.32 -0.40 13.89
C LEU A 44 3.44 -1.65 14.01
N ALA A 45 2.57 -1.89 13.03
CA ALA A 45 1.77 -3.11 12.97
C ALA A 45 2.65 -4.37 12.88
N TYR A 46 3.74 -4.31 12.10
CA TYR A 46 4.69 -5.43 12.04
C TYR A 46 5.39 -5.68 13.38
N ILE A 47 5.86 -4.63 14.05
CA ILE A 47 6.51 -4.78 15.38
C ILE A 47 5.56 -5.44 16.36
N LEU A 48 4.31 -4.98 16.41
CA LEU A 48 3.28 -5.57 17.27
C LEU A 48 2.99 -7.03 16.91
N TYR A 49 2.85 -7.33 15.62
CA TYR A 49 2.62 -8.69 15.12
C TYR A 49 3.79 -9.62 15.52
N ALA A 50 5.03 -9.19 15.27
CA ALA A 50 6.22 -9.95 15.62
C ALA A 50 6.31 -10.21 17.12
N TYR A 51 5.99 -9.23 17.95
CA TYR A 51 5.97 -9.38 19.40
C TYR A 51 4.91 -10.38 19.87
N LEU A 52 3.72 -10.36 19.29
CA LEU A 52 2.62 -11.24 19.68
C LEU A 52 2.77 -12.68 19.18
N THR A 53 3.38 -12.87 18.01
CA THR A 53 3.51 -14.20 17.38
C THR A 53 4.87 -14.85 17.59
N GLY A 54 5.89 -14.08 17.98
CA GLY A 54 7.28 -14.53 18.04
C GLY A 54 7.93 -14.66 16.64
N ASP A 55 7.27 -14.19 15.58
CA ASP A 55 7.76 -14.23 14.20
C ASP A 55 8.54 -12.95 13.87
N TYR A 56 9.84 -12.97 14.08
CA TYR A 56 10.76 -11.84 13.87
C TYR A 56 11.43 -11.86 12.49
N ALA A 57 10.74 -12.30 11.45
CA ALA A 57 11.28 -12.23 10.10
C ALA A 57 11.62 -10.77 9.72
N PRO A 58 12.73 -10.50 9.00
CA PRO A 58 13.09 -9.14 8.64
C PRO A 58 12.01 -8.49 7.77
N SER A 59 11.41 -7.41 8.27
CA SER A 59 10.52 -6.57 7.46
C SER A 59 11.34 -5.56 6.68
N VAL A 60 11.27 -5.60 5.35
CA VAL A 60 12.17 -4.84 4.49
C VAL A 60 11.40 -4.17 3.35
N GLY A 61 11.62 -2.86 3.20
CA GLY A 61 11.17 -2.11 2.02
C GLY A 61 10.12 -1.05 2.29
N ALA A 62 9.85 -0.27 1.26
CA ALA A 62 8.85 0.79 1.24
C ALA A 62 7.43 0.27 0.93
N SER A 63 7.25 -1.05 0.84
CA SER A 63 6.02 -1.65 0.30
C SER A 63 4.77 -1.31 1.12
N GLY A 64 4.85 -1.21 2.44
CA GLY A 64 3.73 -0.77 3.26
C GLY A 64 3.25 0.65 2.93
N ALA A 65 4.19 1.57 2.69
CA ALA A 65 3.87 2.91 2.24
C ALA A 65 3.25 2.92 0.82
N ILE A 66 3.77 2.06 -0.07
CA ILE A 66 3.25 1.88 -1.44
C ILE A 66 1.83 1.31 -1.42
N PHE A 67 1.54 0.34 -0.56
CA PHE A 67 0.18 -0.17 -0.36
C PHE A 67 -0.77 0.93 0.15
N GLY A 68 -0.28 1.84 0.99
CA GLY A 68 -1.03 3.04 1.39
C GLY A 68 -1.37 3.96 0.22
N VAL A 69 -0.41 4.21 -0.67
CA VAL A 69 -0.64 4.97 -1.91
C VAL A 69 -1.71 4.30 -2.78
N MET A 70 -1.62 2.97 -2.96
CA MET A 70 -2.62 2.21 -3.71
C MET A 70 -4.00 2.24 -3.04
N GLY A 71 -4.06 2.15 -1.71
CA GLY A 71 -5.30 2.28 -0.93
C GLY A 71 -5.97 3.64 -1.12
N ALA A 72 -5.21 4.72 -1.06
CA ALA A 72 -5.72 6.06 -1.33
C ALA A 72 -6.25 6.20 -2.77
N LEU A 73 -5.52 5.66 -3.76
CA LEU A 73 -5.98 5.65 -5.16
C LEU A 73 -7.25 4.83 -5.36
N ALA A 74 -7.42 3.71 -4.65
CA ALA A 74 -8.64 2.90 -4.74
C ALA A 74 -9.90 3.68 -4.30
N ILE A 75 -9.74 4.70 -3.46
CA ILE A 75 -10.81 5.60 -3.03
C ILE A 75 -10.96 6.82 -3.96
N LEU A 76 -9.83 7.45 -4.34
CA LEU A 76 -9.82 8.71 -5.07
C LEU A 76 -9.96 8.53 -6.59
N ALA A 77 -9.48 7.41 -7.12
CA ALA A 77 -9.51 7.09 -8.54
C ALA A 77 -9.89 5.61 -8.77
N PRO A 78 -11.07 5.14 -8.29
CA PRO A 78 -11.43 3.72 -8.26
C PRO A 78 -11.48 3.06 -9.64
N HIS A 79 -11.65 3.84 -10.70
CA HIS A 79 -11.71 3.35 -12.10
C HIS A 79 -10.34 3.33 -12.80
N LEU A 80 -9.27 3.78 -12.12
CA LEU A 80 -7.91 3.69 -12.66
C LEU A 80 -7.60 2.24 -13.05
N ARG A 81 -7.22 2.03 -14.32
CA ARG A 81 -6.88 0.70 -14.84
C ARG A 81 -5.41 0.42 -14.59
N VAL A 82 -5.13 -0.75 -14.03
CA VAL A 82 -3.77 -1.21 -13.74
C VAL A 82 -3.57 -2.62 -14.28
N VAL A 83 -2.37 -2.90 -14.77
CA VAL A 83 -1.96 -4.25 -15.16
C VAL A 83 -1.22 -4.87 -13.99
N VAL A 84 -1.73 -5.99 -13.50
CA VAL A 84 -1.13 -6.75 -12.40
C VAL A 84 -0.51 -8.02 -12.98
N PHE A 85 0.83 -8.05 -13.03
CA PHE A 85 1.52 -9.25 -13.51
C PHE A 85 1.19 -10.48 -12.62
N PRO A 86 0.92 -11.67 -13.19
CA PRO A 86 1.02 -12.06 -14.61
C PRO A 86 -0.26 -11.88 -15.44
N LEU A 87 -1.27 -11.18 -14.93
CA LEU A 87 -2.54 -10.97 -15.64
C LEU A 87 -2.33 -9.98 -16.81
N PRO A 88 -2.55 -10.39 -18.06
CA PRO A 88 -2.33 -9.52 -19.22
C PRO A 88 -3.48 -8.51 -19.45
N VAL A 89 -4.50 -8.53 -18.58
CA VAL A 89 -5.71 -7.72 -18.75
C VAL A 89 -5.72 -6.59 -17.71
N PRO A 90 -5.97 -5.34 -18.12
CA PRO A 90 -6.12 -4.24 -17.17
C PRO A 90 -7.37 -4.42 -16.30
N ILE A 91 -7.18 -4.37 -14.99
CA ILE A 91 -8.26 -4.40 -13.98
C ILE A 91 -8.33 -3.04 -13.27
N SER A 92 -9.44 -2.74 -12.58
CA SER A 92 -9.53 -1.52 -11.79
C SER A 92 -8.58 -1.60 -10.59
N ILE A 93 -8.00 -0.46 -10.19
CA ILE A 93 -7.14 -0.41 -8.99
C ILE A 93 -7.89 -0.89 -7.74
N LYS A 94 -9.19 -0.62 -7.66
CA LYS A 94 -10.04 -1.11 -6.57
C LYS A 94 -10.03 -2.64 -6.50
N LEU A 95 -10.18 -3.31 -7.65
CA LEU A 95 -10.14 -4.78 -7.71
C LEU A 95 -8.73 -5.31 -7.40
N ALA A 96 -7.68 -4.66 -7.93
CA ALA A 96 -6.30 -5.03 -7.66
C ALA A 96 -5.99 -4.97 -6.15
N VAL A 97 -6.41 -3.91 -5.48
CA VAL A 97 -6.23 -3.72 -4.03
C VAL A 97 -6.96 -4.81 -3.23
N ILE A 98 -8.18 -5.17 -3.63
CA ILE A 98 -8.93 -6.28 -2.98
C ILE A 98 -8.17 -7.60 -3.14
N ILE A 99 -7.68 -7.90 -4.34
CA ILE A 99 -6.91 -9.12 -4.62
C ILE A 99 -5.64 -9.16 -3.76
N PHE A 100 -4.86 -8.08 -3.72
CA PHE A 100 -3.65 -8.01 -2.90
C PHE A 100 -3.95 -8.14 -1.41
N ALA A 101 -5.00 -7.48 -0.91
CA ALA A 101 -5.41 -7.60 0.49
C ALA A 101 -5.79 -9.05 0.86
N LEU A 102 -6.50 -9.74 -0.02
CA LEU A 102 -6.86 -11.14 0.20
C LEU A 102 -5.63 -12.06 0.19
N ILE A 103 -4.69 -11.84 -0.74
CA ILE A 103 -3.43 -12.59 -0.79
C ILE A 103 -2.64 -12.37 0.49
N ASP A 104 -2.45 -11.12 0.92
CA ASP A 104 -1.71 -10.81 2.14
C ASP A 104 -2.40 -11.38 3.40
N LEU A 105 -3.74 -11.36 3.45
CA LEU A 105 -4.49 -11.95 4.56
C LEU A 105 -4.32 -13.47 4.63
N ILE A 106 -4.38 -14.16 3.49
CA ILE A 106 -4.19 -15.63 3.41
C ILE A 106 -2.74 -16.01 3.76
N LEU A 107 -1.76 -15.22 3.32
CA LEU A 107 -0.34 -15.50 3.52
C LEU A 107 0.19 -14.95 4.85
N LEU A 108 -0.58 -14.21 5.60
CA LEU A 108 -0.17 -13.62 6.88
C LEU A 108 0.46 -14.65 7.85
N PRO A 109 -0.13 -15.85 8.06
CA PRO A 109 0.49 -16.87 8.94
C PRO A 109 1.81 -17.46 8.41
N TYR A 110 2.16 -17.16 7.17
CA TYR A 110 3.36 -17.68 6.50
C TYR A 110 4.43 -16.61 6.29
N THR A 111 4.38 -15.50 7.04
CA THR A 111 5.31 -14.36 6.93
C THR A 111 6.77 -14.81 6.96
N SER A 112 7.19 -15.65 7.91
CA SER A 112 8.56 -16.19 7.98
C SER A 112 8.94 -17.08 6.80
N LYS A 113 7.98 -17.78 6.20
CA LYS A 113 8.24 -18.64 5.03
C LYS A 113 8.35 -17.85 3.73
N THR A 114 7.53 -16.80 3.59
CA THR A 114 7.52 -15.96 2.39
C THR A 114 8.60 -14.88 2.42
N GLY A 115 9.08 -14.51 3.60
CA GLY A 115 9.98 -13.38 3.80
C GLY A 115 9.32 -12.03 3.50
N ILE A 116 7.97 -11.99 3.47
CA ILE A 116 7.17 -10.79 3.19
C ILE A 116 6.38 -10.42 4.44
N ALA A 117 6.50 -9.17 4.87
CA ALA A 117 5.74 -8.65 6.01
C ALA A 117 4.30 -8.30 5.60
N HIS A 118 3.46 -9.32 5.43
CA HIS A 118 2.08 -9.17 4.96
C HIS A 118 1.25 -8.21 5.83
N ILE A 119 1.47 -8.20 7.15
CA ILE A 119 0.79 -7.26 8.06
C ILE A 119 1.14 -5.80 7.77
N THR A 120 2.38 -5.53 7.33
CA THR A 120 2.83 -4.18 6.94
C THR A 120 2.04 -3.68 5.73
N HIS A 121 1.82 -4.55 4.75
CA HIS A 121 1.01 -4.24 3.56
C HIS A 121 -0.45 -3.95 3.94
N LEU A 122 -1.07 -4.82 4.73
CA LEU A 122 -2.46 -4.66 5.16
C LEU A 122 -2.66 -3.38 5.98
N ALA A 123 -1.79 -3.11 6.95
CA ALA A 123 -1.88 -1.91 7.77
C ALA A 123 -1.63 -0.64 6.95
N GLY A 124 -0.64 -0.65 6.06
CA GLY A 124 -0.39 0.45 5.12
C GLY A 124 -1.58 0.71 4.21
N LEU A 125 -2.17 -0.34 3.64
CA LEU A 125 -3.35 -0.28 2.80
C LEU A 125 -4.55 0.35 3.53
N ILE A 126 -4.87 -0.13 4.73
CA ILE A 126 -5.98 0.40 5.54
C ILE A 126 -5.75 1.89 5.84
N THR A 127 -4.53 2.27 6.21
CA THR A 127 -4.17 3.68 6.44
C THR A 127 -4.42 4.52 5.18
N GLY A 128 -4.00 4.05 4.02
CA GLY A 128 -4.23 4.72 2.74
C GLY A 128 -5.70 4.85 2.37
N LEU A 129 -6.51 3.82 2.62
CA LEU A 129 -7.96 3.85 2.42
C LEU A 129 -8.63 4.92 3.30
N ILE A 130 -8.24 4.99 4.58
CA ILE A 130 -8.78 5.97 5.54
C ILE A 130 -8.40 7.40 5.11
N LEU A 131 -7.12 7.66 4.86
CA LEU A 131 -6.65 8.99 4.47
C LEU A 131 -7.21 9.41 3.11
N GLY A 132 -7.30 8.49 2.15
CA GLY A 132 -7.94 8.72 0.86
C GLY A 132 -9.41 9.12 1.00
N LYS A 133 -10.16 8.44 1.88
CA LYS A 133 -11.55 8.79 2.18
C LYS A 133 -11.67 10.18 2.81
N MET A 134 -10.85 10.48 3.81
CA MET A 134 -10.85 11.80 4.47
C MET A 134 -10.58 12.94 3.45
N LEU A 135 -9.62 12.74 2.55
CA LEU A 135 -9.32 13.72 1.51
C LEU A 135 -10.46 13.87 0.50
N ARG A 136 -11.04 12.76 0.07
CA ARG A 136 -12.21 12.78 -0.81
C ARG A 136 -13.35 13.56 -0.20
N ASP A 137 -13.71 13.26 1.05
CA ASP A 137 -14.84 13.88 1.74
C ASP A 137 -14.59 15.39 1.94
N LYS A 138 -13.33 15.79 2.22
CA LYS A 138 -12.93 17.20 2.26
C LYS A 138 -13.08 17.91 0.93
N ILE A 139 -12.67 17.27 -0.17
CA ILE A 139 -12.83 17.84 -1.52
C ILE A 139 -14.31 18.06 -1.84
N TYR A 140 -15.14 17.04 -1.59
CA TYR A 140 -16.59 17.18 -1.81
C TYR A 140 -17.21 18.29 -0.96
N SER A 141 -16.84 18.47 0.30
CA SER A 141 -17.38 19.52 1.18
C SER A 141 -16.99 20.95 0.75
N ILE A 142 -15.99 21.12 -0.11
CA ILE A 142 -15.58 22.43 -0.64
C ILE A 142 -16.38 22.79 -1.91
N TYR A 143 -16.78 21.80 -2.69
CA TYR A 143 -17.38 22.01 -4.02
C TYR A 143 -18.90 21.79 -4.06
N TYR A 144 -19.48 21.21 -3.00
CA TYR A 144 -20.91 20.91 -2.87
C TYR A 144 -21.46 21.26 -1.50
#